data_7d1bf629d621e0b1fb2289b9f0fcf63b
#
_entry.id   7d1bf629d621e0b1fb2289b9f0fcf63b
#
_cell.length_a   1.000
_cell.length_b   1.000
_cell.length_c   1.000
_cell.angle_alpha   90.00
_cell.angle_beta   90.00
_cell.angle_gamma   90.00
#
_symmetry.space_group_name_H-M   'P 1'
#
loop_
_entity.id
_entity.type
_entity.pdbx_description
1 polymer ?
#
loop_
_entity_poly.entity_id
_entity_poly.type
_entity_poly.pdbx_seq_one_letter_code
_entity_poly.pdbx_strand_id
1 'polypeptide(L)'
;MLTQPTPYPGAMAIVSKSFDEPDELVTQPLVSVQVVILGEVYVARQVHQPGWSWSEHVQPIAGTATCQHHHQGVALSGQVEIEMEGGARRIVHAGEAFDIPPGHLSRVVGDEPYVTIEFAGVRGWAKPPESGERVVATLLMTDIVSSTDLAVRLGDAAWKEILAGHGDRVRRELDRFRGLEVTTTGDGFLALFDGAARAVRCGAAIRDRAQDDGLQIRAAVHSGEVERQAGNVRGVAVHAVTRITALAQPGEVLVSAPAVGLLEGSNLELEDAGEHELKGLPGRRQVYRLAQASAHDRQ
;
A
#
# COMPACT_ATOMS: atom_id res chain seq x y z
N MET A 1 15.05 34.58 13.73
CA MET A 1 15.87 34.22 12.57
C MET A 1 15.22 32.93 12.03
N LEU A 2 14.40 33.03 11.00
CA LEU A 2 13.71 31.88 10.41
C LEU A 2 14.71 31.20 9.48
N THR A 3 15.06 29.92 9.78
CA THR A 3 15.89 29.08 8.93
C THR A 3 15.13 28.77 7.64
N GLN A 4 15.70 29.18 6.51
CA GLN A 4 15.17 28.83 5.19
C GLN A 4 15.26 27.30 4.98
N PRO A 5 14.27 26.68 4.34
CA PRO A 5 14.33 25.25 4.00
C PRO A 5 15.45 25.01 2.99
N THR A 6 16.20 23.92 3.19
CA THR A 6 17.28 23.47 2.30
C THR A 6 16.74 23.22 0.89
N PRO A 7 17.37 23.75 -0.17
CA PRO A 7 16.89 23.57 -1.53
C PRO A 7 17.05 22.10 -1.96
N TYR A 8 16.05 21.59 -2.67
CA TYR A 8 16.08 20.28 -3.34
C TYR A 8 17.28 20.22 -4.30
N PRO A 9 18.05 19.12 -4.34
CA PRO A 9 19.18 18.99 -5.27
C PRO A 9 18.64 18.73 -6.69
N GLY A 10 18.90 19.65 -7.60
CA GLY A 10 18.55 19.60 -9.01
C GLY A 10 17.89 20.90 -9.46
N ALA A 11 18.25 21.43 -10.62
CA ALA A 11 17.61 22.61 -11.18
C ALA A 11 16.11 22.38 -11.29
N MET A 12 15.31 23.06 -10.45
CA MET A 12 13.85 22.95 -10.43
C MET A 12 13.30 23.66 -11.67
N ALA A 13 13.07 22.91 -12.75
CA ALA A 13 12.28 23.39 -13.86
C ALA A 13 10.79 23.33 -13.49
N ILE A 14 10.05 24.38 -13.78
CA ILE A 14 8.59 24.36 -13.74
C ILE A 14 8.14 23.45 -14.89
N VAL A 15 7.41 22.39 -14.58
CA VAL A 15 6.84 21.45 -15.56
C VAL A 15 5.33 21.62 -15.57
N SER A 16 4.75 21.84 -16.74
CA SER A 16 3.32 21.80 -16.98
C SER A 16 3.01 20.92 -18.17
N LYS A 17 1.90 20.19 -18.13
CA LYS A 17 1.42 19.32 -19.23
C LYS A 17 -0.06 19.51 -19.44
N SER A 18 -0.49 19.40 -20.70
CA SER A 18 -1.91 19.45 -21.07
C SER A 18 -2.50 18.04 -21.12
N PHE A 19 -3.74 17.89 -20.66
CA PHE A 19 -4.51 16.66 -20.89
C PHE A 19 -4.92 16.48 -22.36
N ASP A 20 -4.80 17.50 -23.19
CA ASP A 20 -5.06 17.40 -24.62
C ASP A 20 -3.88 16.78 -25.38
N GLU A 21 -2.69 16.74 -24.73
CA GLU A 21 -1.49 16.03 -25.19
C GLU A 21 -1.00 15.08 -24.08
N PRO A 22 -1.77 14.03 -23.73
CA PRO A 22 -1.46 13.17 -22.60
C PRO A 22 -0.25 12.26 -22.88
N ASP A 23 0.44 11.86 -21.82
CA ASP A 23 1.49 10.84 -21.89
C ASP A 23 0.90 9.44 -22.17
N GLU A 24 -0.31 9.15 -21.63
CA GLU A 24 -1.05 7.92 -21.89
C GLU A 24 -2.52 8.25 -22.18
N LEU A 25 -3.11 7.59 -23.19
CA LEU A 25 -4.53 7.70 -23.53
C LEU A 25 -5.16 6.32 -23.55
N VAL A 26 -6.21 6.15 -22.77
CA VAL A 26 -7.10 4.97 -22.80
C VAL A 26 -8.44 5.40 -23.31
N THR A 27 -8.96 4.73 -24.35
CA THR A 27 -10.29 4.98 -24.90
C THR A 27 -11.07 3.67 -24.94
N GLN A 28 -12.24 3.69 -24.34
CA GLN A 28 -13.20 2.60 -24.31
C GLN A 28 -14.59 3.17 -24.72
N PRO A 29 -15.59 2.35 -25.02
CA PRO A 29 -16.92 2.85 -25.29
C PRO A 29 -17.43 3.75 -24.16
N LEU A 30 -17.84 4.97 -24.51
CA LEU A 30 -18.36 6.00 -23.59
C LEU A 30 -17.40 6.48 -22.50
N VAL A 31 -16.10 6.17 -22.58
CA VAL A 31 -15.12 6.69 -21.63
C VAL A 31 -13.75 6.95 -22.27
N SER A 32 -13.11 8.01 -21.84
CA SER A 32 -11.71 8.30 -22.15
C SER A 32 -10.95 8.71 -20.88
N VAL A 33 -9.69 8.26 -20.79
CA VAL A 33 -8.80 8.57 -19.70
C VAL A 33 -7.50 9.12 -20.28
N GLN A 34 -7.22 10.38 -19.98
CA GLN A 34 -5.98 11.03 -20.35
C GLN A 34 -5.08 11.14 -19.12
N VAL A 35 -3.87 10.56 -19.21
CA VAL A 35 -2.91 10.57 -18.11
C VAL A 35 -1.75 11.47 -18.44
N VAL A 36 -1.41 12.39 -17.55
CA VAL A 36 -0.18 13.18 -17.59
C VAL A 36 0.73 12.78 -16.43
N ILE A 37 2.04 12.74 -16.69
CA ILE A 37 3.06 12.32 -15.72
C ILE A 37 3.88 13.55 -15.35
N LEU A 38 3.81 13.96 -14.08
CA LEU A 38 4.53 15.10 -13.51
C LEU A 38 5.56 14.59 -12.48
N GLY A 39 6.78 14.30 -12.93
CA GLY A 39 7.78 13.64 -12.10
C GLY A 39 7.32 12.22 -11.70
N GLU A 40 7.11 11.98 -10.42
CA GLU A 40 6.61 10.70 -9.90
C GLU A 40 5.06 10.65 -9.75
N VAL A 41 4.39 11.77 -10.06
CA VAL A 41 2.93 11.89 -9.88
C VAL A 41 2.21 11.62 -11.21
N TYR A 42 1.21 10.76 -11.15
CA TYR A 42 0.28 10.49 -12.23
C TYR A 42 -1.01 11.23 -11.96
N VAL A 43 -1.47 12.02 -12.93
CA VAL A 43 -2.74 12.74 -12.85
C VAL A 43 -3.56 12.35 -14.08
N ALA A 44 -4.81 11.92 -13.87
CA ALA A 44 -5.69 11.58 -14.98
C ALA A 44 -6.90 12.50 -15.03
N ARG A 45 -7.26 12.90 -16.26
CA ARG A 45 -8.60 13.39 -16.58
C ARG A 45 -9.40 12.21 -17.12
N GLN A 46 -10.50 11.86 -16.45
CA GLN A 46 -11.44 10.86 -16.93
C GLN A 46 -12.71 11.54 -17.41
N VAL A 47 -13.24 11.11 -18.55
CA VAL A 47 -14.48 11.60 -19.12
C VAL A 47 -15.38 10.40 -19.40
N HIS A 48 -16.47 10.30 -18.66
CA HIS A 48 -17.48 9.26 -18.81
C HIS A 48 -18.73 9.90 -19.44
N GLN A 49 -19.15 9.38 -20.58
CA GLN A 49 -20.33 9.90 -21.29
C GLN A 49 -21.63 9.43 -20.64
N PRO A 50 -22.75 10.14 -20.85
CA PRO A 50 -24.07 9.66 -20.47
C PRO A 50 -24.33 8.24 -20.98
N GLY A 51 -24.92 7.41 -20.12
CA GLY A 51 -25.15 5.99 -20.41
C GLY A 51 -23.97 5.06 -20.08
N TRP A 52 -22.81 5.59 -19.69
CA TRP A 52 -21.71 4.73 -19.24
C TRP A 52 -22.03 4.07 -17.90
N SER A 53 -21.68 2.78 -17.79
CA SER A 53 -21.67 2.02 -16.53
C SER A 53 -20.47 1.07 -16.49
N TRP A 54 -19.96 0.79 -15.29
CA TRP A 54 -18.91 -0.19 -15.08
C TRP A 54 -19.30 -1.56 -15.64
N SER A 55 -20.52 -2.04 -15.30
CA SER A 55 -20.96 -3.39 -15.61
C SER A 55 -21.05 -3.66 -17.12
N GLU A 56 -21.39 -2.67 -17.92
CA GLU A 56 -21.56 -2.84 -19.37
C GLU A 56 -20.26 -2.57 -20.14
N HIS A 57 -19.44 -1.62 -19.67
CA HIS A 57 -18.35 -1.07 -20.48
C HIS A 57 -16.96 -1.47 -20.00
N VAL A 58 -16.79 -1.80 -18.72
CA VAL A 58 -15.48 -2.12 -18.14
C VAL A 58 -15.40 -3.55 -17.60
N GLN A 59 -16.44 -4.05 -16.96
CA GLN A 59 -16.49 -5.42 -16.42
C GLN A 59 -16.10 -6.51 -17.44
N PRO A 60 -16.58 -6.49 -18.71
CA PRO A 60 -16.20 -7.49 -19.70
C PRO A 60 -14.70 -7.49 -20.02
N ILE A 61 -14.03 -6.35 -19.83
CA ILE A 61 -12.59 -6.18 -20.08
C ILE A 61 -11.78 -6.52 -18.81
N ALA A 62 -12.23 -6.00 -17.67
CA ALA A 62 -11.55 -6.18 -16.39
C ALA A 62 -11.67 -7.61 -15.83
N GLY A 63 -12.72 -8.36 -16.20
CA GLY A 63 -12.94 -9.73 -15.75
C GLY A 63 -13.23 -9.87 -14.26
N THR A 64 -13.56 -8.78 -13.57
CA THR A 64 -13.92 -8.75 -12.14
C THR A 64 -15.38 -8.33 -11.97
N ALA A 65 -16.05 -8.80 -10.91
CA ALA A 65 -17.44 -8.45 -10.66
C ALA A 65 -17.64 -6.96 -10.35
N THR A 66 -16.68 -6.33 -9.72
CA THR A 66 -16.66 -4.93 -9.30
C THR A 66 -15.31 -4.28 -9.62
N CYS A 67 -15.25 -2.96 -9.64
CA CYS A 67 -13.99 -2.24 -9.78
C CYS A 67 -13.07 -2.51 -8.59
N GLN A 68 -11.86 -2.96 -8.86
CA GLN A 68 -10.85 -3.27 -7.85
C GLN A 68 -9.81 -2.16 -7.68
N HIS A 69 -10.03 -1.00 -8.28
CA HIS A 69 -9.19 0.18 -8.13
C HIS A 69 -9.70 1.07 -7.01
N HIS A 70 -8.76 1.70 -6.30
CA HIS A 70 -9.04 2.77 -5.36
C HIS A 70 -9.00 4.09 -6.12
N HIS A 71 -10.08 4.84 -6.12
CA HIS A 71 -10.16 6.12 -6.80
C HIS A 71 -10.16 7.28 -5.82
N GLN A 72 -9.25 8.23 -6.01
CA GLN A 72 -9.19 9.48 -5.26
C GLN A 72 -9.08 10.64 -6.23
N GLY A 73 -9.97 11.63 -6.09
CA GLY A 73 -10.00 12.73 -7.05
C GLY A 73 -11.05 13.79 -6.73
N VAL A 74 -11.30 14.59 -7.76
CA VAL A 74 -12.30 15.67 -7.74
C VAL A 74 -13.19 15.54 -8.97
N ALA A 75 -14.50 15.60 -8.79
CA ALA A 75 -15.46 15.68 -9.87
C ALA A 75 -15.57 17.12 -10.40
N LEU A 76 -15.39 17.31 -11.69
CA LEU A 76 -15.42 18.63 -12.34
C LEU A 76 -16.77 18.94 -12.97
N SER A 77 -17.45 17.93 -13.55
CA SER A 77 -18.80 18.07 -14.14
C SER A 77 -19.59 16.78 -14.02
N GLY A 78 -20.90 16.87 -14.22
CA GLY A 78 -21.81 15.73 -14.20
C GLY A 78 -21.95 15.09 -12.83
N GLN A 79 -22.43 13.87 -12.82
CA GLN A 79 -22.63 13.08 -11.60
C GLN A 79 -22.54 11.58 -11.89
N VAL A 80 -22.05 10.84 -10.90
CA VAL A 80 -21.90 9.38 -10.96
C VAL A 80 -22.51 8.74 -9.72
N GLU A 81 -23.29 7.68 -9.89
CA GLU A 81 -23.72 6.82 -8.78
C GLU A 81 -22.68 5.75 -8.56
N ILE A 82 -22.29 5.60 -7.30
CA ILE A 82 -21.39 4.55 -6.81
C ILE A 82 -22.20 3.59 -5.94
N GLU A 83 -22.06 2.29 -6.17
CA GLU A 83 -22.65 1.23 -5.37
C GLU A 83 -21.56 0.28 -4.89
N MET A 84 -21.39 0.16 -3.58
CA MET A 84 -20.45 -0.77 -2.95
C MET A 84 -21.01 -2.19 -2.90
N GLU A 85 -20.14 -3.23 -2.89
CA GLU A 85 -20.55 -4.64 -2.70
C GLU A 85 -21.44 -4.86 -1.47
N GLY A 86 -21.29 -4.04 -0.43
CA GLY A 86 -22.14 -4.05 0.76
C GLY A 86 -23.52 -3.36 0.60
N GLY A 87 -23.87 -2.90 -0.63
CA GLY A 87 -25.14 -2.24 -0.95
C GLY A 87 -25.23 -0.77 -0.58
N ALA A 88 -24.18 -0.17 -0.02
CA ALA A 88 -24.12 1.27 0.22
C ALA A 88 -24.04 2.01 -1.11
N ARG A 89 -24.88 3.06 -1.27
CA ARG A 89 -24.93 3.88 -2.47
C ARG A 89 -24.70 5.35 -2.18
N ARG A 90 -24.00 6.01 -3.10
CA ARG A 90 -23.81 7.47 -3.08
C ARG A 90 -23.73 8.01 -4.50
N ILE A 91 -24.27 9.21 -4.69
CA ILE A 91 -24.03 10.00 -5.91
C ILE A 91 -22.92 11.00 -5.58
N VAL A 92 -21.89 11.04 -6.42
CA VAL A 92 -20.84 12.06 -6.40
C VAL A 92 -21.19 13.12 -7.44
N HIS A 93 -21.23 14.37 -7.03
CA HIS A 93 -21.59 15.52 -7.86
C HIS A 93 -20.38 16.34 -8.26
N ALA A 94 -20.51 17.13 -9.31
CA ALA A 94 -19.54 18.14 -9.68
C ALA A 94 -19.17 19.04 -8.48
N GLY A 95 -17.88 19.31 -8.30
CA GLY A 95 -17.34 20.09 -7.18
C GLY A 95 -17.02 19.29 -5.92
N GLU A 96 -17.38 18.00 -5.85
CA GLU A 96 -17.03 17.14 -4.71
C GLU A 96 -15.66 16.47 -4.91
N ALA A 97 -14.87 16.41 -3.84
CA ALA A 97 -13.74 15.50 -3.74
C ALA A 97 -14.23 14.13 -3.25
N PHE A 98 -13.65 13.06 -3.77
CA PHE A 98 -14.08 11.70 -3.45
C PHE A 98 -12.91 10.80 -3.12
N ASP A 99 -13.22 9.78 -2.31
CA ASP A 99 -12.38 8.64 -1.97
C ASP A 99 -13.26 7.38 -2.09
N ILE A 100 -13.06 6.59 -3.15
CA ILE A 100 -13.88 5.43 -3.48
C ILE A 100 -13.00 4.18 -3.42
N PRO A 101 -13.17 3.34 -2.38
CA PRO A 101 -12.38 2.13 -2.21
C PRO A 101 -12.72 1.06 -3.26
N PRO A 102 -11.85 0.04 -3.45
CA PRO A 102 -12.16 -1.14 -4.26
C PRO A 102 -13.47 -1.83 -3.85
N GLY A 103 -14.08 -2.58 -4.77
CA GLY A 103 -15.33 -3.31 -4.52
C GLY A 103 -16.59 -2.48 -4.82
N HIS A 104 -16.51 -1.59 -5.81
CA HIS A 104 -17.65 -0.76 -6.21
C HIS A 104 -18.04 -0.97 -7.66
N LEU A 105 -19.30 -0.63 -7.94
CA LEU A 105 -19.86 -0.39 -9.27
C LEU A 105 -20.11 1.10 -9.44
N SER A 106 -20.10 1.58 -10.69
CA SER A 106 -20.35 2.98 -10.99
C SER A 106 -21.14 3.15 -12.29
N ARG A 107 -21.99 4.19 -12.35
CA ARG A 107 -22.72 4.58 -13.56
C ARG A 107 -22.94 6.08 -13.60
N VAL A 108 -22.86 6.66 -14.79
CA VAL A 108 -23.19 8.07 -15.01
C VAL A 108 -24.69 8.28 -14.81
N VAL A 109 -25.06 9.35 -14.13
CA VAL A 109 -26.44 9.74 -13.88
C VAL A 109 -26.75 11.06 -14.61
N GLY A 110 -27.85 11.11 -15.35
CA GLY A 110 -28.25 12.28 -16.14
C GLY A 110 -27.62 12.32 -17.53
N ASP A 111 -27.75 13.48 -18.18
CA ASP A 111 -27.42 13.69 -19.60
C ASP A 111 -26.09 14.46 -19.79
N GLU A 112 -25.40 14.79 -18.72
CA GLU A 112 -24.11 15.49 -18.73
C GLU A 112 -22.95 14.52 -18.52
N PRO A 113 -21.84 14.66 -19.28
CA PRO A 113 -20.65 13.86 -19.04
C PRO A 113 -20.08 14.05 -17.62
N TYR A 114 -19.78 12.95 -16.97
CA TYR A 114 -19.06 12.98 -15.69
C TYR A 114 -17.56 13.07 -15.96
N VAL A 115 -16.96 14.19 -15.51
CA VAL A 115 -15.55 14.48 -15.69
C VAL A 115 -14.86 14.56 -14.35
N THR A 116 -13.73 13.86 -14.21
CA THR A 116 -12.91 13.89 -12.98
C THR A 116 -11.45 14.22 -13.24
N ILE A 117 -10.79 14.73 -12.22
CA ILE A 117 -9.33 14.65 -12.07
C ILE A 117 -9.01 13.67 -10.95
N GLU A 118 -8.22 12.65 -11.24
CA GLU A 118 -7.84 11.61 -10.29
C GLU A 118 -6.32 11.53 -10.12
N PHE A 119 -5.90 11.23 -8.88
CA PHE A 119 -4.51 11.14 -8.46
C PHE A 119 -4.09 9.73 -8.05
N ALA A 120 -5.04 8.80 -7.87
CA ALA A 120 -4.82 7.41 -7.52
C ALA A 120 -5.67 6.49 -8.41
N GLY A 121 -5.24 5.24 -8.58
CA GLY A 121 -5.96 4.24 -9.37
C GLY A 121 -5.84 4.40 -10.89
N VAL A 122 -5.09 5.37 -11.38
CA VAL A 122 -5.08 5.85 -12.76
C VAL A 122 -4.39 4.90 -13.72
N ARG A 123 -3.36 4.20 -13.28
CA ARG A 123 -2.63 3.21 -14.10
C ARG A 123 -3.30 1.85 -13.99
N GLY A 124 -3.64 1.26 -15.10
CA GLY A 124 -4.27 -0.07 -15.16
C GLY A 124 -5.79 -0.06 -15.19
N TRP A 125 -6.45 1.09 -15.00
CA TRP A 125 -7.88 1.22 -15.13
C TRP A 125 -8.36 0.84 -16.54
N ALA A 126 -9.44 0.05 -16.65
CA ALA A 126 -10.02 -0.46 -17.90
C ALA A 126 -9.04 -1.20 -18.82
N LYS A 127 -7.93 -1.66 -18.29
CA LYS A 127 -7.05 -2.62 -18.98
C LYS A 127 -7.47 -4.04 -18.56
N PRO A 128 -7.34 -5.04 -19.46
CA PRO A 128 -7.40 -6.43 -19.02
C PRO A 128 -6.46 -6.59 -17.83
N PRO A 129 -6.73 -7.49 -16.88
CA PRO A 129 -5.74 -7.83 -15.88
C PRO A 129 -4.50 -8.38 -16.63
N GLU A 130 -3.64 -7.47 -17.05
CA GLU A 130 -2.31 -7.86 -17.46
C GLU A 130 -1.72 -8.60 -16.28
N SER A 131 -1.04 -9.70 -16.53
CA SER A 131 -0.19 -10.39 -15.56
C SER A 131 0.45 -9.30 -14.71
N GLY A 132 0.11 -9.25 -13.41
CA GLY A 132 0.37 -8.10 -12.55
C GLY A 132 1.80 -7.61 -12.71
N GLU A 133 1.98 -6.29 -12.68
CA GLU A 133 3.30 -5.69 -12.88
C GLU A 133 4.30 -6.33 -11.90
N ARG A 134 5.28 -7.06 -12.44
CA ARG A 134 6.34 -7.66 -11.64
C ARG A 134 7.37 -6.60 -11.33
N VAL A 135 7.52 -6.32 -10.04
CA VAL A 135 8.47 -5.34 -9.53
C VAL A 135 9.30 -5.96 -8.41
N VAL A 136 10.52 -5.51 -8.27
CA VAL A 136 11.31 -5.79 -7.08
C VAL A 136 10.90 -4.80 -6.01
N ALA A 137 10.41 -5.31 -4.89
CA ALA A 137 9.97 -4.49 -3.76
C ALA A 137 10.49 -5.06 -2.44
N THR A 138 10.52 -4.22 -1.41
CA THR A 138 10.77 -4.66 -0.04
C THR A 138 9.45 -4.77 0.70
N LEU A 139 9.24 -5.90 1.34
CA LEU A 139 8.08 -6.25 2.13
C LEU A 139 8.42 -6.13 3.62
N LEU A 140 7.58 -5.46 4.38
CA LEU A 140 7.54 -5.51 5.84
C LEU A 140 6.28 -6.26 6.25
N MET A 141 6.43 -7.27 7.09
CA MET A 141 5.31 -7.94 7.73
C MET A 141 5.45 -7.85 9.25
N THR A 142 4.36 -7.55 9.92
CA THR A 142 4.26 -7.51 11.39
C THR A 142 3.15 -8.42 11.86
N ASP A 143 3.23 -8.89 13.10
CA ASP A 143 2.24 -9.78 13.72
C ASP A 143 2.27 -9.59 15.25
N ILE A 144 1.10 -9.57 15.91
CA ILE A 144 1.02 -9.46 17.38
C ILE A 144 1.23 -10.85 17.98
N VAL A 145 2.17 -10.95 18.92
CA VAL A 145 2.47 -12.21 19.60
C VAL A 145 1.31 -12.61 20.53
N SER A 146 0.88 -13.85 20.43
CA SER A 146 -0.21 -14.42 21.24
C SER A 146 -1.52 -13.61 21.17
N SER A 147 -1.85 -13.06 20.01
CA SER A 147 -3.05 -12.26 19.79
C SER A 147 -4.34 -12.98 20.18
N THR A 148 -4.44 -14.27 19.87
CA THR A 148 -5.59 -15.11 20.25
C THR A 148 -5.75 -15.22 21.77
N ASP A 149 -4.65 -15.45 22.49
CA ASP A 149 -4.68 -15.54 23.96
C ASP A 149 -5.04 -14.19 24.59
N LEU A 150 -4.57 -13.09 24.00
CA LEU A 150 -4.93 -11.73 24.40
C LEU A 150 -6.41 -11.47 24.19
N ALA A 151 -6.96 -11.83 23.03
CA ALA A 151 -8.39 -11.69 22.73
C ALA A 151 -9.26 -12.46 23.71
N VAL A 152 -8.93 -13.72 24.00
CA VAL A 152 -9.66 -14.57 24.96
C VAL A 152 -9.59 -13.97 26.36
N ARG A 153 -8.44 -13.46 26.78
CA ARG A 153 -8.26 -12.90 28.14
C ARG A 153 -8.96 -11.56 28.34
N LEU A 154 -8.96 -10.69 27.34
CA LEU A 154 -9.47 -9.32 27.41
C LEU A 154 -10.95 -9.21 27.03
N GLY A 155 -11.44 -10.17 26.24
CA GLY A 155 -12.76 -10.13 25.63
C GLY A 155 -12.80 -9.29 24.35
N ASP A 156 -13.78 -9.60 23.47
CA ASP A 156 -13.85 -9.07 22.11
C ASP A 156 -13.89 -7.54 22.02
N ALA A 157 -14.62 -6.88 22.93
CA ALA A 157 -14.76 -5.42 22.90
C ALA A 157 -13.44 -4.70 23.21
N ALA A 158 -12.75 -5.08 24.29
CA ALA A 158 -11.47 -4.48 24.66
C ALA A 158 -10.37 -4.83 23.64
N TRP A 159 -10.39 -6.06 23.12
CA TRP A 159 -9.45 -6.48 22.08
C TRP A 159 -9.62 -5.66 20.80
N LYS A 160 -10.85 -5.40 20.38
CA LYS A 160 -11.15 -4.57 19.20
C LYS A 160 -10.62 -3.14 19.34
N GLU A 161 -10.75 -2.53 20.53
CA GLU A 161 -10.20 -1.19 20.79
C GLU A 161 -8.67 -1.18 20.73
N ILE A 162 -8.01 -2.20 21.30
CA ILE A 162 -6.55 -2.35 21.25
C ILE A 162 -6.07 -2.50 19.80
N LEU A 163 -6.72 -3.37 19.00
CA LEU A 163 -6.40 -3.56 17.59
C LEU A 163 -6.57 -2.28 16.78
N ALA A 164 -7.67 -1.54 17.00
CA ALA A 164 -7.89 -0.26 16.31
C ALA A 164 -6.79 0.74 16.63
N GLY A 165 -6.45 0.93 17.91
CA GLY A 165 -5.37 1.80 18.36
C GLY A 165 -4.01 1.38 17.82
N HIS A 166 -3.71 0.08 17.80
CA HIS A 166 -2.48 -0.46 17.21
C HIS A 166 -2.45 -0.19 15.70
N GLY A 167 -3.53 -0.46 14.98
CA GLY A 167 -3.64 -0.21 13.55
C GLY A 167 -3.38 1.25 13.18
N ASP A 168 -3.95 2.20 13.93
CA ASP A 168 -3.72 3.62 13.71
C ASP A 168 -2.25 4.02 13.93
N ARG A 169 -1.58 3.39 14.91
CA ARG A 169 -0.15 3.63 15.16
C ARG A 169 0.71 3.05 14.04
N VAL A 170 0.42 1.83 13.59
CA VAL A 170 1.12 1.21 12.45
C VAL A 170 1.01 2.10 11.22
N ARG A 171 -0.18 2.58 10.86
CA ARG A 171 -0.39 3.46 9.71
C ARG A 171 0.40 4.75 9.81
N ARG A 172 0.46 5.38 10.99
CA ARG A 172 1.30 6.57 11.20
C ARG A 172 2.79 6.29 10.97
N GLU A 173 3.30 5.14 11.39
CA GLU A 173 4.70 4.78 11.10
C GLU A 173 4.89 4.42 9.62
N LEU A 174 3.93 3.74 8.99
CA LEU A 174 3.98 3.50 7.54
C LEU A 174 4.05 4.82 6.77
N ASP A 175 3.20 5.80 7.08
CA ASP A 175 3.21 7.12 6.45
C ASP A 175 4.56 7.83 6.66
N ARG A 176 5.08 7.81 7.90
CA ARG A 176 6.38 8.41 8.24
C ARG A 176 7.53 7.84 7.43
N PHE A 177 7.55 6.54 7.20
CA PHE A 177 8.59 5.83 6.46
C PHE A 177 8.23 5.59 4.97
N ARG A 178 7.13 6.18 4.48
CA ARG A 178 6.63 6.03 3.11
C ARG A 178 6.37 4.58 2.72
N GLY A 179 5.83 3.79 3.64
CA GLY A 179 5.37 2.44 3.39
C GLY A 179 3.94 2.45 2.85
N LEU A 180 3.66 1.60 1.89
CA LEU A 180 2.31 1.38 1.36
C LEU A 180 1.69 0.17 2.04
N GLU A 181 0.62 0.37 2.82
CA GLU A 181 -0.18 -0.74 3.36
C GLU A 181 -0.79 -1.54 2.22
N VAL A 182 -0.58 -2.86 2.23
CA VAL A 182 -1.13 -3.79 1.23
C VAL A 182 -2.37 -4.49 1.75
N THR A 183 -2.27 -5.06 2.93
CA THR A 183 -3.36 -5.78 3.59
C THR A 183 -3.11 -5.91 5.09
N THR A 184 -4.21 -6.04 5.83
CA THR A 184 -4.19 -6.46 7.24
C THR A 184 -4.71 -7.89 7.33
N THR A 185 -4.06 -8.71 8.15
CA THR A 185 -4.46 -10.10 8.44
C THR A 185 -5.03 -10.22 9.85
N GLY A 186 -5.95 -9.30 10.21
CA GLY A 186 -6.51 -9.21 11.55
C GLY A 186 -5.62 -8.40 12.49
N ASP A 187 -4.57 -9.00 13.03
CA ASP A 187 -3.60 -8.40 13.96
C ASP A 187 -2.22 -8.13 13.33
N GLY A 188 -2.02 -8.55 12.08
CA GLY A 188 -0.80 -8.33 11.32
C GLY A 188 -0.96 -7.35 10.17
N PHE A 189 0.15 -6.72 9.75
CA PHE A 189 0.21 -5.79 8.63
C PHE A 189 1.25 -6.26 7.62
N LEU A 190 0.88 -6.21 6.35
CA LEU A 190 1.79 -6.35 5.22
C LEU A 190 1.91 -5.00 4.52
N ALA A 191 3.13 -4.50 4.37
CA ALA A 191 3.40 -3.25 3.70
C ALA A 191 4.54 -3.37 2.68
N LEU A 192 4.49 -2.56 1.64
CA LEU A 192 5.51 -2.41 0.61
C LEU A 192 6.34 -1.16 0.83
N PHE A 193 7.62 -1.27 0.48
CA PHE A 193 8.58 -0.17 0.50
C PHE A 193 9.42 -0.19 -0.78
N ASP A 194 9.83 0.99 -1.21
CA ASP A 194 10.81 1.21 -2.30
C ASP A 194 12.28 1.12 -1.82
N GLY A 195 12.51 0.88 -0.50
CA GLY A 195 13.84 0.76 0.07
C GLY A 195 13.88 -0.06 1.36
N ALA A 196 14.85 -1.00 1.42
CA ALA A 196 15.01 -1.92 2.55
C ALA A 196 15.29 -1.21 3.87
N ALA A 197 16.12 -0.17 3.88
CA ALA A 197 16.46 0.57 5.09
C ALA A 197 15.23 1.26 5.72
N ARG A 198 14.32 1.78 4.90
CA ARG A 198 13.05 2.36 5.37
C ARG A 198 12.14 1.30 5.98
N ALA A 199 12.02 0.14 5.33
CA ALA A 199 11.23 -0.98 5.85
C ALA A 199 11.75 -1.48 7.21
N VAL A 200 13.06 -1.64 7.36
CA VAL A 200 13.68 -2.07 8.63
C VAL A 200 13.45 -1.05 9.74
N ARG A 201 13.67 0.25 9.46
CA ARG A 201 13.43 1.32 10.45
C ARG A 201 11.94 1.43 10.81
N CYS A 202 11.05 1.26 9.85
CA CYS A 202 9.62 1.22 10.11
C CYS A 202 9.23 0.05 11.02
N GLY A 203 9.72 -1.15 10.72
CA GLY A 203 9.50 -2.34 11.57
C GLY A 203 10.01 -2.14 12.99
N ALA A 204 11.18 -1.52 13.17
CA ALA A 204 11.72 -1.16 14.48
C ALA A 204 10.83 -0.15 15.21
N ALA A 205 10.39 0.91 14.53
CA ALA A 205 9.53 1.93 15.11
C ALA A 205 8.16 1.35 15.55
N ILE A 206 7.56 0.49 14.71
CA ILE A 206 6.30 -0.19 15.06
C ILE A 206 6.50 -1.09 16.28
N ARG A 207 7.60 -1.87 16.33
CA ARG A 207 7.94 -2.71 17.48
C ARG A 207 8.03 -1.89 18.77
N ASP A 208 8.80 -0.80 18.74
CA ASP A 208 9.04 0.03 19.92
C ASP A 208 7.72 0.67 20.41
N ARG A 209 6.88 1.17 19.50
CA ARG A 209 5.56 1.72 19.83
C ARG A 209 4.61 0.68 20.40
N ALA A 210 4.60 -0.53 19.84
CA ALA A 210 3.78 -1.61 20.37
C ALA A 210 4.19 -1.98 21.80
N GLN A 211 5.49 -1.98 22.07
CA GLN A 211 6.02 -2.26 23.40
C GLN A 211 5.60 -1.18 24.43
N ASP A 212 5.60 0.10 24.05
CA ASP A 212 5.12 1.20 24.89
C ASP A 212 3.65 1.01 25.30
N ASP A 213 2.85 0.34 24.45
CA ASP A 213 1.43 0.02 24.69
C ASP A 213 1.22 -1.35 25.38
N GLY A 214 2.27 -2.02 25.79
CA GLY A 214 2.22 -3.33 26.41
C GLY A 214 1.94 -4.49 25.45
N LEU A 215 2.02 -4.24 24.13
CA LEU A 215 1.94 -5.27 23.10
C LEU A 215 3.34 -5.73 22.71
N GLN A 216 3.44 -7.02 22.42
CA GLN A 216 4.64 -7.55 21.79
C GLN A 216 4.33 -7.91 20.35
N ILE A 217 5.13 -7.40 19.42
CA ILE A 217 5.05 -7.79 18.02
C ILE A 217 6.32 -8.50 17.59
N ARG A 218 6.21 -9.23 16.51
CA ARG A 218 7.29 -9.76 15.71
C ARG A 218 7.20 -9.17 14.31
N ALA A 219 8.33 -8.92 13.68
CA ALA A 219 8.37 -8.34 12.34
C ALA A 219 9.42 -9.02 11.47
N ALA A 220 9.20 -8.98 10.15
CA ALA A 220 10.19 -9.41 9.18
C ALA A 220 10.23 -8.49 7.98
N VAL A 221 11.44 -8.33 7.40
CA VAL A 221 11.68 -7.59 6.17
C VAL A 221 12.31 -8.53 5.14
N HIS A 222 11.73 -8.55 3.94
CA HIS A 222 12.21 -9.33 2.82
C HIS A 222 12.15 -8.52 1.53
N SER A 223 13.19 -8.59 0.69
CA SER A 223 13.18 -7.99 -0.65
C SER A 223 13.14 -9.09 -1.70
N GLY A 224 12.29 -8.90 -2.68
CA GLY A 224 12.12 -9.86 -3.77
C GLY A 224 11.14 -9.37 -4.82
N GLU A 225 11.01 -10.17 -5.88
CA GLU A 225 10.06 -9.90 -6.94
C GLU A 225 8.62 -10.21 -6.47
N VAL A 226 7.73 -9.26 -6.67
CA VAL A 226 6.31 -9.37 -6.39
C VAL A 226 5.49 -8.98 -7.61
N GLU A 227 4.32 -9.56 -7.72
CA GLU A 227 3.31 -9.15 -8.67
C GLU A 227 2.33 -8.21 -7.97
N ARG A 228 2.22 -6.97 -8.47
CA ARG A 228 1.28 -5.96 -7.98
C ARG A 228 0.03 -5.99 -8.85
N GLN A 229 -1.12 -6.17 -8.25
CA GLN A 229 -2.41 -6.16 -8.94
C GLN A 229 -3.45 -5.45 -8.08
N ALA A 230 -4.01 -4.34 -8.57
CA ALA A 230 -5.15 -3.63 -7.97
C ALA A 230 -5.03 -3.41 -6.45
N GLY A 231 -3.89 -2.87 -5.98
CA GLY A 231 -3.67 -2.61 -4.54
C GLY A 231 -3.27 -3.84 -3.72
N ASN A 232 -3.23 -5.02 -4.33
CA ASN A 232 -2.79 -6.26 -3.68
C ASN A 232 -1.39 -6.68 -4.20
N VAL A 233 -0.75 -7.57 -3.46
CA VAL A 233 0.59 -8.08 -3.80
C VAL A 233 0.60 -9.60 -3.70
N ARG A 234 1.15 -10.23 -4.71
CA ARG A 234 1.28 -11.69 -4.79
C ARG A 234 2.71 -12.09 -5.13
N GLY A 235 3.06 -13.34 -4.88
CA GLY A 235 4.33 -13.92 -5.28
C GLY A 235 5.04 -14.63 -4.15
N VAL A 236 6.14 -15.29 -4.51
CA VAL A 236 6.96 -16.07 -3.58
C VAL A 236 7.53 -15.20 -2.45
N ALA A 237 7.82 -13.92 -2.72
CA ALA A 237 8.35 -12.99 -1.71
C ALA A 237 7.34 -12.73 -0.56
N VAL A 238 6.03 -12.73 -0.84
CA VAL A 238 4.99 -12.60 0.20
C VAL A 238 5.00 -13.84 1.12
N HIS A 239 5.11 -15.03 0.53
CA HIS A 239 5.24 -16.26 1.32
C HIS A 239 6.55 -16.27 2.13
N ALA A 240 7.65 -15.78 1.57
CA ALA A 240 8.93 -15.71 2.26
C ALA A 240 8.86 -14.79 3.49
N VAL A 241 8.35 -13.56 3.35
CA VAL A 241 8.26 -12.62 4.49
C VAL A 241 7.35 -13.18 5.57
N THR A 242 6.22 -13.80 5.24
CA THR A 242 5.31 -14.43 6.20
C THR A 242 6.01 -15.55 6.99
N ARG A 243 6.81 -16.39 6.32
CA ARG A 243 7.54 -17.47 6.99
C ARG A 243 8.67 -16.94 7.87
N ILE A 244 9.36 -15.88 7.44
CA ILE A 244 10.40 -15.24 8.26
C ILE A 244 9.78 -14.58 9.50
N THR A 245 8.63 -13.90 9.37
CA THR A 245 7.91 -13.33 10.51
C THR A 245 7.57 -14.41 11.55
N ALA A 246 7.19 -15.61 11.11
CA ALA A 246 6.89 -16.71 12.01
C ALA A 246 8.12 -17.27 12.76
N LEU A 247 9.35 -17.01 12.31
CA LEU A 247 10.60 -17.37 13.00
C LEU A 247 10.96 -16.36 14.09
N ALA A 248 10.50 -15.11 13.94
CA ALA A 248 10.88 -14.04 14.86
C ALA A 248 10.30 -14.27 16.27
N GLN A 249 11.13 -14.01 17.28
CA GLN A 249 10.72 -14.00 18.67
C GLN A 249 9.97 -12.69 19.00
N PRO A 250 9.26 -12.62 20.12
CA PRO A 250 8.64 -11.38 20.59
C PRO A 250 9.66 -10.22 20.64
N GLY A 251 9.33 -9.10 20.03
CA GLY A 251 10.20 -7.93 19.98
C GLY A 251 11.35 -7.99 18.96
N GLU A 252 11.39 -9.02 18.10
CA GLU A 252 12.40 -9.12 17.05
C GLU A 252 11.93 -8.53 15.71
N VAL A 253 12.91 -7.96 14.99
CA VAL A 253 12.79 -7.60 13.57
C VAL A 253 13.81 -8.43 12.80
N LEU A 254 13.34 -9.39 12.02
CA LEU A 254 14.18 -10.24 11.17
C LEU A 254 14.32 -9.65 9.77
N VAL A 255 15.47 -9.83 9.16
CA VAL A 255 15.79 -9.32 7.83
C VAL A 255 16.37 -10.45 6.99
N SER A 256 15.81 -10.69 5.82
CA SER A 256 16.31 -11.72 4.91
C SER A 256 17.60 -11.29 4.21
N ALA A 257 18.45 -12.23 3.83
CA ALA A 257 19.68 -11.96 3.09
C ALA A 257 19.48 -11.06 1.83
N PRO A 258 18.46 -11.26 0.99
CA PRO A 258 18.20 -10.35 -0.12
C PRO A 258 17.94 -8.90 0.30
N ALA A 259 17.29 -8.68 1.44
CA ALA A 259 17.05 -7.33 1.96
C ALA A 259 18.34 -6.75 2.56
N VAL A 260 19.17 -7.57 3.23
CA VAL A 260 20.47 -7.15 3.78
C VAL A 260 21.38 -6.61 2.70
N GLY A 261 21.43 -7.23 1.51
CA GLY A 261 22.20 -6.74 0.37
C GLY A 261 21.84 -5.33 -0.10
N LEU A 262 20.65 -4.83 0.29
CA LEU A 262 20.17 -3.47 -0.04
C LEU A 262 20.39 -2.47 1.12
N LEU A 263 21.03 -2.87 2.22
CA LEU A 263 21.24 -2.03 3.40
C LEU A 263 22.60 -1.37 3.45
N GLU A 264 23.45 -1.56 2.45
CA GLU A 264 24.78 -0.94 2.40
C GLU A 264 24.66 0.59 2.57
N GLY A 265 25.48 1.15 3.46
CA GLY A 265 25.45 2.58 3.80
C GLY A 265 24.29 3.02 4.70
N SER A 266 23.44 2.11 5.19
CA SER A 266 22.27 2.47 6.01
C SER A 266 22.57 2.71 7.49
N ASN A 267 23.76 2.32 7.99
CA ASN A 267 24.16 2.31 9.41
C ASN A 267 23.23 1.46 10.30
N LEU A 268 22.57 0.44 9.73
CA LEU A 268 21.79 -0.54 10.48
C LEU A 268 22.71 -1.70 10.88
N GLU A 269 22.76 -1.99 12.17
CA GLU A 269 23.53 -3.12 12.69
C GLU A 269 22.66 -4.38 12.70
N LEU A 270 23.19 -5.45 12.13
CA LEU A 270 22.50 -6.73 12.01
C LEU A 270 23.35 -7.84 12.60
N GLU A 271 22.70 -8.74 13.32
CA GLU A 271 23.28 -9.97 13.85
C GLU A 271 22.85 -11.17 13.02
N ASP A 272 23.72 -12.15 12.88
CA ASP A 272 23.39 -13.41 12.25
C ASP A 272 22.33 -14.15 13.08
N ALA A 273 21.18 -14.45 12.47
CA ALA A 273 20.10 -15.24 13.07
C ALA A 273 20.03 -16.66 12.50
N GLY A 274 21.03 -17.08 11.70
CA GLY A 274 21.19 -18.43 11.16
C GLY A 274 20.44 -18.69 9.86
N GLU A 275 20.64 -19.92 9.38
CA GLU A 275 19.97 -20.41 8.18
C GLU A 275 18.73 -21.22 8.55
N HIS A 276 17.62 -20.94 7.87
CA HIS A 276 16.33 -21.58 8.12
C HIS A 276 15.71 -22.20 6.86
N GLU A 277 15.04 -23.32 7.04
CA GLU A 277 14.15 -23.86 6.03
C GLU A 277 12.78 -23.20 6.16
N LEU A 278 12.35 -22.55 5.08
CA LEU A 278 11.04 -21.91 5.03
C LEU A 278 10.03 -22.85 4.38
N LYS A 279 8.99 -23.24 5.09
CA LYS A 279 7.98 -24.20 4.62
C LYS A 279 7.45 -23.84 3.23
N GLY A 280 7.61 -24.73 2.25
CA GLY A 280 7.15 -24.56 0.87
C GLY A 280 8.09 -23.73 -0.01
N LEU A 281 9.26 -23.33 0.48
CA LEU A 281 10.29 -22.68 -0.31
C LEU A 281 11.55 -23.56 -0.37
N PRO A 282 12.20 -23.72 -1.54
CA PRO A 282 13.36 -24.58 -1.67
C PRO A 282 14.58 -23.98 -1.01
N GLY A 283 15.40 -24.83 -0.42
CA GLY A 283 16.70 -24.52 0.17
C GLY A 283 16.62 -23.82 1.52
N ARG A 284 17.80 -23.70 2.15
CA ARG A 284 17.96 -22.93 3.40
C ARG A 284 18.18 -21.46 3.05
N ARG A 285 17.70 -20.59 3.92
CA ARG A 285 17.80 -19.13 3.73
C ARG A 285 18.39 -18.48 4.94
N GLN A 286 19.43 -17.70 4.70
CA GLN A 286 20.09 -16.91 5.73
C GLN A 286 19.16 -15.77 6.16
N VAL A 287 19.03 -15.60 7.47
CA VAL A 287 18.22 -14.55 8.12
C VAL A 287 19.11 -13.81 9.11
N TYR A 288 18.86 -12.55 9.29
CA TYR A 288 19.56 -11.66 10.22
C TYR A 288 18.54 -11.03 11.16
N ARG A 289 19.01 -10.60 12.32
CA ARG A 289 18.22 -9.86 13.31
C ARG A 289 18.72 -8.43 13.38
N LEU A 290 17.80 -7.47 13.41
CA LEU A 290 18.16 -6.09 13.72
C LEU A 290 18.66 -6.02 15.17
N ALA A 291 19.90 -5.55 15.36
CA ALA A 291 20.46 -5.35 16.69
C ALA A 291 19.59 -4.36 17.49
N GLN A 292 19.34 -4.67 18.74
CA GLN A 292 18.65 -3.74 19.62
C GLN A 292 19.64 -2.65 20.01
N ALA A 293 19.25 -1.38 19.85
CA ALA A 293 20.06 -0.27 20.33
C ALA A 293 20.33 -0.46 21.83
N SER A 294 21.61 -0.53 22.18
CA SER A 294 22.03 -0.64 23.58
C SER A 294 21.46 0.53 24.36
N ALA A 295 21.00 0.29 25.60
CA ALA A 295 20.39 1.30 26.47
C ALA A 295 21.28 2.53 26.73
N HIS A 296 22.52 2.53 26.22
CA HIS A 296 23.52 3.60 26.37
C HIS A 296 23.43 4.73 25.35
N ASP A 297 22.71 4.53 24.22
CA ASP A 297 22.58 5.55 23.16
C ASP A 297 21.29 6.41 23.27
N ARG A 298 20.56 6.29 24.36
CA ARG A 298 19.33 7.05 24.63
C ARG A 298 19.52 8.19 25.64
N GLN A 299 20.65 8.87 25.65
CA GLN A 299 20.87 10.09 26.43
C GLN A 299 21.01 11.31 25.55
#